data_e6fc3bedbb7b8a9e4db992bba2799526
#
_entry.id   e6fc3bedbb7b8a9e4db992bba2799526
#
_cell.length_a   1.000
_cell.length_b   1.000
_cell.length_c   1.000
_cell.angle_alpha   90.00
_cell.angle_beta   90.00
_cell.angle_gamma   90.00
#
_symmetry.space_group_name_H-M   'P 1'
#
loop_
_entity.id
_entity.type
_entity.pdbx_description
1 polymer ?
#
loop_
_entity_poly.entity_id
_entity_poly.type
_entity_poly.pdbx_seq_one_letter_code
_entity_poly.pdbx_strand_id
1 'polypeptide(L)'
;MGKRPTLLLTTRLGVRPLGVRGDPLHAVAGQLLSVIRRRLGDGPADLLADPQLRESDDGIDWYTAQQGEVRRLAELDESERTEVLQTIEAHLASIRTLGAQLQASDSSEEARLIGHSLELATTRPSDDFIYVVDGQPVIVAWGYEADATASLQTFASPLVPRPAQPIATMVSAPMTALPAQLGWAPWLSALLFGLLLLLLLLLTSWLLRTCSPTD
;
A
#
# COMPACT_ATOMS: atom_id res chain seq x y z
N MET A 1 15.20 -6.16 27.83
CA MET A 1 14.23 -5.08 27.51
C MET A 1 14.10 -5.03 26.02
N GLY A 2 12.94 -5.41 25.46
CA GLY A 2 12.71 -5.33 24.00
C GLY A 2 12.67 -3.85 23.60
N LYS A 3 13.46 -3.49 22.56
CA LYS A 3 13.41 -2.16 21.96
C LYS A 3 12.01 -1.98 21.34
N ARG A 4 11.38 -0.84 21.56
CA ARG A 4 10.08 -0.54 20.92
C ARG A 4 10.31 -0.26 19.44
N PRO A 5 9.48 -0.81 18.55
CA PRO A 5 9.58 -0.51 17.13
C PRO A 5 9.33 0.99 16.87
N THR A 6 10.00 1.54 15.85
CA THR A 6 9.88 2.94 15.44
C THR A 6 8.82 3.03 14.33
N LEU A 7 7.78 3.87 14.52
CA LEU A 7 6.80 4.17 13.48
C LEU A 7 7.42 5.12 12.45
N LEU A 8 7.38 4.76 11.18
CA LEU A 8 7.91 5.55 10.06
C LEU A 8 6.82 6.31 9.31
N LEU A 9 5.70 5.66 9.03
CA LEU A 9 4.61 6.22 8.21
C LEU A 9 3.30 5.53 8.54
N THR A 10 2.19 6.25 8.36
CA THR A 10 0.84 5.69 8.32
C THR A 10 0.27 5.88 6.91
N THR A 11 -0.23 4.81 6.29
CA THR A 11 -0.91 4.84 4.98
C THR A 11 -2.36 4.40 5.13
N ARG A 12 -3.22 4.69 4.13
CA ARG A 12 -4.58 4.17 4.08
C ARG A 12 -4.69 2.88 3.27
N LEU A 13 -5.61 1.99 3.67
CA LEU A 13 -5.94 0.74 2.95
C LEU A 13 -6.60 0.97 1.57
N GLY A 14 -7.12 2.17 1.29
CA GLY A 14 -7.86 2.48 0.05
C GLY A 14 -7.04 2.43 -1.25
N VAL A 15 -5.75 2.13 -1.15
CA VAL A 15 -4.86 1.92 -2.30
C VAL A 15 -4.83 0.43 -2.60
N ARG A 16 -4.80 0.07 -3.89
CA ARG A 16 -4.80 -1.32 -4.33
C ARG A 16 -3.47 -2.00 -3.95
N PRO A 17 -3.45 -2.86 -2.91
CA PRO A 17 -2.25 -3.63 -2.57
C PRO A 17 -2.05 -4.74 -3.60
N LEU A 18 -0.79 -5.09 -3.86
CA LEU A 18 -0.45 -6.33 -4.52
C LEU A 18 -0.73 -7.50 -3.56
N GLY A 19 -1.04 -8.66 -4.13
CA GLY A 19 -1.36 -9.82 -3.31
C GLY A 19 -1.37 -11.12 -4.13
N VAL A 20 -1.46 -12.22 -3.43
CA VAL A 20 -1.52 -13.56 -4.01
C VAL A 20 -2.81 -14.23 -3.56
N ARG A 21 -3.57 -14.80 -4.49
CA ARG A 21 -4.88 -15.47 -4.23
C ARG A 21 -5.94 -14.57 -3.56
N GLY A 22 -5.83 -13.27 -3.71
CA GLY A 22 -6.76 -12.33 -3.07
C GLY A 22 -6.32 -11.83 -1.69
N ASP A 23 -5.28 -12.41 -1.10
CA ASP A 23 -4.70 -11.94 0.15
C ASP A 23 -3.67 -10.84 -0.13
N PRO A 24 -3.82 -9.64 0.44
CA PRO A 24 -2.85 -8.56 0.26
C PRO A 24 -1.53 -8.89 0.98
N LEU A 25 -0.41 -8.42 0.43
CA LEU A 25 0.92 -8.72 0.97
C LEU A 25 1.09 -8.29 2.42
N HIS A 26 0.49 -7.18 2.84
CA HIS A 26 0.58 -6.72 4.22
C HIS A 26 -0.06 -7.70 5.22
N ALA A 27 -1.06 -8.49 4.81
CA ALA A 27 -1.67 -9.49 5.68
C ALA A 27 -0.76 -10.69 5.97
N VAL A 28 0.20 -10.98 5.08
CA VAL A 28 1.16 -12.08 5.21
C VAL A 28 2.59 -11.58 5.50
N ALA A 29 2.75 -10.28 5.76
CA ALA A 29 4.04 -9.64 5.93
C ALA A 29 4.92 -10.31 6.99
N GLY A 30 4.39 -10.63 8.15
CA GLY A 30 5.15 -11.28 9.22
C GLY A 30 5.75 -12.63 8.80
N GLN A 31 5.02 -13.41 7.98
CA GLN A 31 5.52 -14.66 7.42
C GLN A 31 6.64 -14.39 6.41
N LEU A 32 6.47 -13.42 5.50
CA LEU A 32 7.47 -13.06 4.50
C LEU A 32 8.76 -12.57 5.15
N LEU A 33 8.67 -11.61 6.09
CA LEU A 33 9.82 -11.09 6.82
C LEU A 33 10.56 -12.18 7.60
N SER A 34 9.82 -13.12 8.20
CA SER A 34 10.40 -14.28 8.88
C SER A 34 11.16 -15.22 7.92
N VAL A 35 10.63 -15.45 6.72
CA VAL A 35 11.31 -16.26 5.69
C VAL A 35 12.56 -15.57 5.19
N ILE A 36 12.49 -14.26 4.89
CA ILE A 36 13.65 -13.46 4.47
C ILE A 36 14.73 -13.53 5.55
N ARG A 37 14.39 -13.25 6.81
CA ARG A 37 15.35 -13.25 7.93
C ARG A 37 16.04 -14.60 8.09
N ARG A 38 15.31 -15.70 8.01
CA ARG A 38 15.90 -17.04 8.13
C ARG A 38 16.78 -17.45 6.97
N ARG A 39 16.52 -16.96 5.74
CA ARG A 39 17.21 -17.39 4.53
C ARG A 39 18.32 -16.43 4.09
N LEU A 40 18.15 -15.14 4.31
CA LEU A 40 19.03 -14.06 3.83
C LEU A 40 19.68 -13.25 4.96
N GLY A 41 19.18 -13.38 6.20
CA GLY A 41 19.65 -12.62 7.35
C GLY A 41 18.85 -11.34 7.63
N ASP A 42 19.33 -10.57 8.62
CA ASP A 42 18.62 -9.39 9.12
C ASP A 42 18.61 -8.24 8.09
N GLY A 43 19.71 -7.96 7.39
CA GLY A 43 19.80 -6.83 6.47
C GLY A 43 18.66 -6.78 5.43
N PRO A 44 18.46 -7.83 4.60
CA PRO A 44 17.34 -7.87 3.66
C PRO A 44 15.96 -7.89 4.34
N ALA A 45 15.83 -8.47 5.53
CA ALA A 45 14.56 -8.49 6.25
C ALA A 45 14.21 -7.13 6.83
N ASP A 46 15.18 -6.42 7.39
CA ASP A 46 15.00 -5.11 8.02
C ASP A 46 14.89 -3.97 6.98
N LEU A 47 15.19 -4.26 5.71
CA LEU A 47 14.90 -3.36 4.59
C LEU A 47 13.40 -3.11 4.42
N LEU A 48 12.55 -4.09 4.71
CA LEU A 48 11.11 -4.00 4.54
C LEU A 48 10.46 -3.64 5.89
N ALA A 49 9.78 -2.51 5.96
CA ALA A 49 9.05 -2.11 7.16
C ALA A 49 7.95 -3.13 7.49
N ASP A 50 7.66 -3.31 8.77
CA ASP A 50 6.60 -4.17 9.28
C ASP A 50 5.24 -3.44 9.24
N PRO A 51 4.28 -3.87 8.41
CA PRO A 51 2.96 -3.25 8.35
C PRO A 51 2.06 -3.78 9.46
N GLN A 52 1.43 -2.87 10.20
CA GLN A 52 0.42 -3.21 11.21
C GLN A 52 -0.89 -2.50 10.91
N LEU A 53 -1.95 -3.28 10.78
CA LEU A 53 -3.29 -2.77 10.57
C LEU A 53 -3.78 -2.05 11.83
N ARG A 54 -4.37 -0.88 11.66
CA ARG A 54 -4.99 -0.13 12.74
C ARG A 54 -6.41 -0.62 12.99
N GLU A 55 -6.76 -0.83 14.24
CA GLU A 55 -8.11 -1.25 14.64
C GLU A 55 -9.15 -0.12 14.52
N SER A 56 -8.70 1.13 14.54
CA SER A 56 -9.57 2.30 14.64
C SER A 56 -10.03 2.88 13.30
N ASP A 57 -9.31 2.58 12.21
CA ASP A 57 -9.57 3.11 10.88
C ASP A 57 -8.93 2.22 9.78
N ASP A 58 -9.14 2.57 8.51
CA ASP A 58 -8.57 1.87 7.36
C ASP A 58 -7.08 2.21 7.15
N GLY A 59 -6.29 2.28 8.23
CA GLY A 59 -4.88 2.64 8.21
C GLY A 59 -3.94 1.46 8.37
N ILE A 60 -2.73 1.60 7.81
CA ILE A 60 -1.60 0.71 8.06
C ILE A 60 -0.46 1.57 8.64
N ASP A 61 0.01 1.20 9.81
CA ASP A 61 1.19 1.74 10.43
C ASP A 61 2.42 0.92 10.03
N TRP A 62 3.44 1.58 9.52
CA TRP A 62 4.69 0.96 9.06
C TRP A 62 5.78 1.15 10.09
N TYR A 63 6.25 0.05 10.66
CA TYR A 63 7.24 0.04 11.73
C TYR A 63 8.58 -0.51 11.27
N THR A 64 9.66 -0.07 11.93
CA THR A 64 10.97 -0.71 11.87
C THR A 64 11.47 -1.08 13.25
N ALA A 65 12.23 -2.18 13.34
CA ALA A 65 12.93 -2.56 14.56
C ALA A 65 14.20 -1.71 14.81
N GLN A 66 14.66 -1.00 13.78
CA GLN A 66 15.85 -0.15 13.85
C GLN A 66 15.58 1.07 14.73
N GLN A 67 16.64 1.53 15.39
CA GLN A 67 16.61 2.67 16.31
C GLN A 67 17.63 3.68 15.84
N GLY A 68 17.34 4.95 16.00
CA GLY A 68 18.27 6.04 15.65
C GLY A 68 17.58 7.20 14.98
N GLU A 69 18.37 8.05 14.33
CA GLU A 69 17.85 9.16 13.58
C GLU A 69 17.14 8.69 12.31
N VAL A 70 15.92 9.17 12.11
CA VAL A 70 15.10 8.85 10.93
C VAL A 70 15.21 9.99 9.93
N ARG A 71 15.73 9.72 8.73
CA ARG A 71 15.80 10.66 7.60
C ARG A 71 15.09 10.08 6.39
N ARG A 72 14.56 10.93 5.52
CA ARG A 72 14.03 10.48 4.23
C ARG A 72 15.18 10.41 3.22
N LEU A 73 15.06 9.53 2.22
CA LEU A 73 16.04 9.44 1.15
C LEU A 73 16.31 10.79 0.47
N ALA A 74 15.27 11.63 0.31
CA ALA A 74 15.37 12.97 -0.28
C ALA A 74 16.18 13.99 0.56
N GLU A 75 16.41 13.70 1.84
CA GLU A 75 17.16 14.56 2.78
C GLU A 75 18.66 14.22 2.81
N LEU A 76 19.07 13.15 2.13
CA LEU A 76 20.45 12.72 2.03
C LEU A 76 21.19 13.52 0.96
N ASP A 77 22.50 13.67 1.12
CA ASP A 77 23.35 14.13 0.04
C ASP A 77 23.45 13.09 -1.09
N GLU A 78 24.01 13.49 -2.24
CA GLU A 78 24.04 12.63 -3.43
C GLU A 78 24.89 11.37 -3.25
N SER A 79 25.99 11.46 -2.48
CA SER A 79 26.86 10.32 -2.20
C SER A 79 26.17 9.31 -1.29
N GLU A 80 25.63 9.79 -0.16
CA GLU A 80 24.86 8.95 0.77
C GLU A 80 23.66 8.29 0.07
N ARG A 81 22.94 9.07 -0.76
CA ARG A 81 21.78 8.57 -1.52
C ARG A 81 22.17 7.44 -2.46
N THR A 82 23.30 7.60 -3.17
CA THR A 82 23.80 6.59 -4.11
C THR A 82 24.13 5.28 -3.38
N GLU A 83 24.83 5.35 -2.25
CA GLU A 83 25.16 4.18 -1.42
C GLU A 83 23.93 3.47 -0.89
N VAL A 84 22.96 4.24 -0.40
CA VAL A 84 21.68 3.71 0.09
C VAL A 84 20.93 3.01 -1.01
N LEU A 85 20.81 3.60 -2.20
CA LEU A 85 20.12 2.99 -3.34
C LEU A 85 20.82 1.71 -3.82
N GLN A 86 22.14 1.67 -3.83
CA GLN A 86 22.91 0.45 -4.15
C GLN A 86 22.63 -0.66 -3.13
N THR A 87 22.59 -0.34 -1.85
CA THR A 87 22.27 -1.28 -0.78
C THR A 87 20.85 -1.83 -0.92
N ILE A 88 19.88 -0.97 -1.22
CA ILE A 88 18.50 -1.35 -1.48
C ILE A 88 18.42 -2.34 -2.64
N GLU A 89 19.03 -2.01 -3.78
CA GLU A 89 18.97 -2.88 -4.95
C GLU A 89 19.64 -4.24 -4.71
N ALA A 90 20.74 -4.27 -3.98
CA ALA A 90 21.40 -5.53 -3.60
C ALA A 90 20.49 -6.42 -2.74
N HIS A 91 19.81 -5.85 -1.75
CA HIS A 91 18.87 -6.58 -0.90
C HIS A 91 17.63 -7.02 -1.67
N LEU A 92 17.03 -6.15 -2.48
CA LEU A 92 15.88 -6.50 -3.32
C LEU A 92 16.21 -7.59 -4.33
N ALA A 93 17.41 -7.57 -4.94
CA ALA A 93 17.89 -8.62 -5.83
C ALA A 93 18.01 -9.97 -5.11
N SER A 94 18.50 -9.96 -3.86
CA SER A 94 18.58 -11.18 -3.03
C SER A 94 17.20 -11.74 -2.70
N ILE A 95 16.23 -10.88 -2.39
CA ILE A 95 14.83 -11.28 -2.12
C ILE A 95 14.19 -11.86 -3.39
N ARG A 96 14.36 -11.22 -4.56
CA ARG A 96 13.87 -11.75 -5.85
C ARG A 96 14.46 -13.12 -6.16
N THR A 97 15.77 -13.28 -5.95
CA THR A 97 16.46 -14.56 -6.15
C THR A 97 15.88 -15.66 -5.26
N LEU A 98 15.64 -15.36 -3.98
CA LEU A 98 15.00 -16.29 -3.06
C LEU A 98 13.57 -16.64 -3.52
N GLY A 99 12.80 -15.63 -3.95
CA GLY A 99 11.47 -15.83 -4.52
C GLY A 99 11.48 -16.79 -5.70
N ALA A 100 12.37 -16.55 -6.68
CA ALA A 100 12.52 -17.41 -7.85
C ALA A 100 12.93 -18.85 -7.49
N GLN A 101 13.84 -19.03 -6.52
CA GLN A 101 14.25 -20.35 -6.03
C GLN A 101 13.09 -21.12 -5.41
N LEU A 102 12.24 -20.45 -4.60
CA LEU A 102 11.07 -21.09 -3.99
C LEU A 102 9.99 -21.46 -5.01
N GLN A 103 9.85 -20.67 -6.08
CA GLN A 103 8.93 -20.99 -7.17
C GLN A 103 9.41 -22.14 -8.05
N ALA A 104 10.72 -22.21 -8.30
CA ALA A 104 11.32 -23.23 -9.18
C ALA A 104 11.51 -24.60 -8.49
N SER A 105 11.55 -24.63 -7.14
CA SER A 105 11.75 -25.88 -6.43
C SER A 105 10.47 -26.74 -6.50
N ASP A 106 10.65 -28.10 -6.57
CA ASP A 106 9.55 -29.09 -6.46
C ASP A 106 8.89 -29.09 -5.07
N SER A 107 9.00 -27.98 -4.36
CA SER A 107 8.45 -27.74 -3.05
C SER A 107 6.92 -27.57 -3.10
N SER A 108 6.31 -27.63 -1.94
CA SER A 108 4.86 -27.49 -1.74
C SER A 108 4.29 -26.26 -2.45
N GLU A 109 3.01 -26.29 -2.76
CA GLU A 109 2.28 -25.14 -3.30
C GLU A 109 2.44 -23.88 -2.42
N GLU A 110 2.52 -24.07 -1.09
CA GLU A 110 2.80 -23.01 -0.15
C GLU A 110 4.15 -22.32 -0.40
N ALA A 111 5.22 -23.07 -0.67
CA ALA A 111 6.52 -22.49 -0.96
C ALA A 111 6.50 -21.68 -2.27
N ARG A 112 5.77 -22.13 -3.28
CA ARG A 112 5.58 -21.37 -4.53
C ARG A 112 4.81 -20.07 -4.30
N LEU A 113 3.77 -20.09 -3.45
CA LEU A 113 3.01 -18.89 -3.07
C LEU A 113 3.88 -17.89 -2.33
N ILE A 114 4.67 -18.35 -1.36
CA ILE A 114 5.65 -17.51 -0.66
C ILE A 114 6.65 -16.92 -1.64
N GLY A 115 7.18 -17.72 -2.57
CA GLY A 115 8.11 -17.27 -3.60
C GLY A 115 7.51 -16.13 -4.46
N HIS A 116 6.28 -16.28 -4.92
CA HIS A 116 5.56 -15.24 -5.67
C HIS A 116 5.30 -13.99 -4.82
N SER A 117 4.91 -14.18 -3.57
CA SER A 117 4.72 -13.05 -2.63
C SER A 117 6.02 -12.27 -2.38
N LEU A 118 7.17 -12.96 -2.28
CA LEU A 118 8.48 -12.31 -2.14
C LEU A 118 8.86 -11.48 -3.37
N GLU A 119 8.56 -11.97 -4.57
CA GLU A 119 8.76 -11.22 -5.81
C GLU A 119 7.92 -9.92 -5.80
N LEU A 120 6.64 -10.01 -5.50
CA LEU A 120 5.75 -8.86 -5.41
C LEU A 120 6.17 -7.88 -4.29
N ALA A 121 6.70 -8.39 -3.17
CA ALA A 121 7.19 -7.57 -2.06
C ALA A 121 8.39 -6.67 -2.44
N THR A 122 9.07 -6.95 -3.56
CA THR A 122 10.12 -6.07 -4.07
C THR A 122 9.60 -4.87 -4.87
N THR A 123 8.30 -4.78 -5.08
CA THR A 123 7.64 -3.62 -5.71
C THR A 123 7.44 -2.51 -4.68
N ARG A 124 7.77 -1.29 -5.06
CA ARG A 124 7.60 -0.10 -4.22
C ARG A 124 7.00 1.05 -5.04
N PRO A 125 6.23 1.96 -4.42
CA PRO A 125 5.54 3.03 -5.15
C PRO A 125 6.52 4.06 -5.73
N SER A 126 7.40 4.62 -4.90
CA SER A 126 8.42 5.61 -5.29
C SER A 126 9.50 5.74 -4.24
N ASP A 127 10.54 6.53 -4.52
CA ASP A 127 11.62 6.82 -3.61
C ASP A 127 11.20 7.66 -2.38
N ASP A 128 10.03 8.31 -2.44
CA ASP A 128 9.45 9.04 -1.29
C ASP A 128 9.10 8.13 -0.12
N PHE A 129 8.98 6.83 -0.37
CA PHE A 129 8.67 5.80 0.63
C PHE A 129 9.92 5.09 1.17
N ILE A 130 11.12 5.66 0.92
CA ILE A 130 12.38 5.18 1.46
C ILE A 130 12.79 6.08 2.62
N TYR A 131 13.03 5.43 3.75
CA TYR A 131 13.58 6.04 4.96
C TYR A 131 14.96 5.46 5.23
N VAL A 132 15.78 6.22 5.95
CA VAL A 132 17.09 5.79 6.44
C VAL A 132 17.10 5.98 7.95
N VAL A 133 17.32 4.89 8.67
CA VAL A 133 17.37 4.87 10.13
C VAL A 133 18.77 4.49 10.55
N ASP A 134 19.51 5.43 11.15
CA ASP A 134 20.90 5.23 11.54
C ASP A 134 21.78 4.66 10.40
N GLY A 135 21.65 5.21 9.20
CA GLY A 135 22.38 4.79 8.00
C GLY A 135 21.82 3.53 7.30
N GLN A 136 20.81 2.86 7.85
CA GLN A 136 20.22 1.67 7.25
C GLN A 136 18.92 1.99 6.51
N PRO A 137 18.76 1.57 5.25
CA PRO A 137 17.54 1.83 4.48
C PRO A 137 16.36 0.99 4.98
N VAL A 138 15.18 1.60 4.93
CA VAL A 138 13.89 0.95 5.20
C VAL A 138 12.86 1.41 4.17
N ILE A 139 12.23 0.47 3.49
CA ILE A 139 11.16 0.73 2.52
C ILE A 139 9.81 0.57 3.22
N VAL A 140 8.99 1.62 3.18
CA VAL A 140 7.59 1.56 3.59
C VAL A 140 6.67 1.41 2.36
N ALA A 141 5.44 0.99 2.58
CA ALA A 141 4.46 0.77 1.50
C ALA A 141 4.98 -0.15 0.37
N TRP A 142 5.85 -1.11 0.69
CA TRP A 142 6.24 -2.15 -0.25
C TRP A 142 5.04 -3.05 -0.60
N GLY A 143 5.05 -3.64 -1.80
CA GLY A 143 3.91 -4.42 -2.28
C GLY A 143 2.70 -3.58 -2.70
N TYR A 144 2.92 -2.32 -3.07
CA TYR A 144 1.94 -1.47 -3.72
C TYR A 144 2.42 -1.05 -5.12
N GLU A 145 1.48 -0.78 -6.02
CA GLU A 145 1.80 -0.34 -7.37
C GLU A 145 2.35 1.10 -7.37
N ALA A 146 3.17 1.43 -8.37
CA ALA A 146 3.83 2.74 -8.47
C ALA A 146 2.84 3.92 -8.61
N ASP A 147 1.71 3.71 -9.26
CA ASP A 147 0.64 4.71 -9.43
C ASP A 147 -0.18 4.94 -8.16
N ALA A 148 -0.02 4.08 -7.15
CA ALA A 148 -0.60 4.28 -5.82
C ALA A 148 -0.01 5.48 -5.06
N THR A 149 1.12 6.02 -5.50
CA THR A 149 1.89 7.08 -4.81
C THR A 149 1.05 8.29 -4.42
N ALA A 150 0.23 8.81 -5.31
CA ALA A 150 -0.59 10.00 -5.04
C ALA A 150 -1.62 9.77 -3.91
N SER A 151 -2.16 8.57 -3.82
CA SER A 151 -3.13 8.18 -2.80
C SER A 151 -2.48 7.87 -1.44
N LEU A 152 -1.22 7.38 -1.46
CA LEU A 152 -0.45 7.07 -0.25
C LEU A 152 0.10 8.33 0.45
N GLN A 153 0.44 9.37 -0.29
CA GLN A 153 1.01 10.62 0.25
C GLN A 153 0.05 11.42 1.15
N THR A 154 -1.24 11.13 1.14
CA THR A 154 -2.26 11.95 1.83
C THR A 154 -2.17 11.89 3.37
N PHE A 155 -1.40 10.98 3.95
CA PHE A 155 -1.33 10.73 5.39
C PHE A 155 0.09 10.55 5.96
N ALA A 156 1.07 11.27 5.43
CA ALA A 156 2.36 11.38 6.12
C ALA A 156 2.12 11.97 7.51
N SER A 157 2.14 11.12 8.54
CA SER A 157 2.03 11.58 9.93
C SER A 157 3.26 12.41 10.25
N PRO A 158 3.12 13.59 10.89
CA PRO A 158 4.24 14.50 11.15
C PRO A 158 5.04 14.03 12.38
N LEU A 159 5.69 12.86 12.30
CA LEU A 159 6.63 12.43 13.34
C LEU A 159 8.06 12.94 13.09
N VAL A 160 8.32 13.55 11.94
CA VAL A 160 9.53 14.32 11.71
C VAL A 160 9.19 15.79 11.97
N PRO A 161 9.90 16.50 12.88
CA PRO A 161 9.69 17.92 13.08
C PRO A 161 9.97 18.63 11.74
N ARG A 162 8.91 19.12 11.10
CA ARG A 162 9.04 19.95 9.90
C ARG A 162 9.87 21.16 10.29
N PRO A 163 11.02 21.45 9.66
CA PRO A 163 11.69 22.72 9.90
C PRO A 163 10.67 23.82 9.61
N ALA A 164 10.53 24.76 10.56
CA ALA A 164 9.57 25.86 10.46
C ALA A 164 9.82 26.61 9.15
N GLN A 165 8.92 26.44 8.17
CA GLN A 165 8.93 27.30 6.99
C GLN A 165 8.63 28.73 7.45
N PRO A 166 9.39 29.74 7.01
CA PRO A 166 9.09 31.11 7.32
C PRO A 166 7.65 31.40 6.83
N ILE A 167 6.82 31.91 7.72
CA ILE A 167 5.45 32.29 7.42
C ILE A 167 5.51 33.37 6.35
N ALA A 168 5.30 33.00 5.09
CA ALA A 168 5.05 33.96 4.04
C ALA A 168 3.72 34.64 4.39
N THR A 169 3.80 35.92 4.71
CA THR A 169 2.62 36.77 4.97
C THR A 169 1.69 36.64 3.78
N MET A 170 0.55 35.96 3.97
CA MET A 170 -0.49 35.88 2.97
C MET A 170 -1.10 37.28 2.81
N VAL A 171 -0.75 37.94 1.73
CA VAL A 171 -1.53 39.05 1.19
C VAL A 171 -2.84 38.45 0.73
N SER A 172 -3.93 38.86 1.39
CA SER A 172 -5.29 38.46 1.05
C SER A 172 -5.61 38.85 -0.38
N ALA A 173 -5.65 37.86 -1.29
CA ALA A 173 -6.26 38.02 -2.61
C ALA A 173 -7.78 37.83 -2.48
N PRO A 174 -8.62 38.61 -3.20
CA PRO A 174 -10.05 38.50 -3.11
C PRO A 174 -10.54 37.14 -3.60
N MET A 175 -11.40 36.49 -2.81
CA MET A 175 -12.07 35.25 -3.14
C MET A 175 -12.96 35.43 -4.37
N THR A 176 -12.52 34.95 -5.51
CA THR A 176 -13.43 34.62 -6.62
C THR A 176 -14.07 33.27 -6.30
N ALA A 177 -15.40 33.29 -6.14
CA ALA A 177 -16.20 32.11 -5.90
C ALA A 177 -16.01 31.09 -7.02
N LEU A 178 -15.54 29.86 -6.70
CA LEU A 178 -15.58 28.73 -7.63
C LEU A 178 -17.02 28.32 -7.88
N PRO A 179 -17.40 28.00 -9.14
CA PRO A 179 -18.72 27.44 -9.43
C PRO A 179 -18.87 26.08 -8.75
N ALA A 180 -20.00 25.87 -8.13
CA ALA A 180 -20.41 24.63 -7.49
C ALA A 180 -20.28 23.46 -8.49
N GLN A 181 -19.50 22.46 -8.13
CA GLN A 181 -19.40 21.19 -8.85
C GLN A 181 -20.79 20.57 -8.91
N LEU A 182 -21.29 20.42 -10.11
CA LEU A 182 -22.58 19.80 -10.42
C LEU A 182 -22.57 18.36 -9.91
N GLY A 183 -23.27 18.11 -8.80
CA GLY A 183 -23.53 16.76 -8.31
C GLY A 183 -24.14 15.91 -9.41
N TRP A 184 -23.77 14.65 -9.48
CA TRP A 184 -24.32 13.62 -10.39
C TRP A 184 -25.84 13.74 -10.39
N ALA A 185 -26.37 14.04 -11.56
CA ALA A 185 -27.76 14.43 -11.71
C ALA A 185 -28.69 13.33 -11.17
N PRO A 186 -29.64 13.67 -10.29
CA PRO A 186 -30.57 12.71 -9.66
C PRO A 186 -31.44 11.96 -10.66
N TRP A 187 -31.48 12.38 -11.92
CA TRP A 187 -32.21 11.71 -13.00
C TRP A 187 -31.60 10.36 -13.43
N LEU A 188 -30.29 10.14 -13.25
CA LEU A 188 -29.66 8.84 -13.55
C LEU A 188 -30.09 7.75 -12.56
N SER A 189 -30.25 8.10 -11.28
CA SER A 189 -30.78 7.16 -10.28
C SER A 189 -32.26 6.83 -10.51
N ALA A 190 -33.05 7.83 -10.93
CA ALA A 190 -34.45 7.65 -11.29
C ALA A 190 -34.63 6.76 -12.52
N LEU A 191 -33.77 6.91 -13.54
CA LEU A 191 -33.77 6.05 -14.73
C LEU A 191 -33.42 4.59 -14.40
N LEU A 192 -32.41 4.38 -13.55
CA LEU A 192 -32.01 3.04 -13.10
C LEU A 192 -33.14 2.36 -12.31
N PHE A 193 -33.79 3.10 -11.42
CA PHE A 193 -34.92 2.58 -10.63
C PHE A 193 -36.13 2.26 -11.51
N GLY A 194 -36.43 3.10 -12.49
CA GLY A 194 -37.52 2.85 -13.48
C GLY A 194 -37.26 1.61 -14.34
N LEU A 195 -36.02 1.42 -14.80
CA LEU A 195 -35.63 0.23 -15.57
C LEU A 195 -35.75 -1.06 -14.76
N LEU A 196 -35.32 -1.02 -13.48
CA LEU A 196 -35.41 -2.17 -12.58
C LEU A 196 -36.88 -2.57 -12.34
N LEU A 197 -37.77 -1.59 -12.14
CA LEU A 197 -39.19 -1.81 -11.90
C LEU A 197 -39.90 -2.38 -13.14
N LEU A 198 -39.55 -1.89 -14.33
CA LEU A 198 -40.03 -2.42 -15.60
C LEU A 198 -39.62 -3.89 -15.79
N LEU A 199 -38.38 -4.21 -15.48
CA LEU A 199 -37.83 -5.57 -15.59
C LEU A 199 -38.54 -6.54 -14.64
N LEU A 200 -38.85 -6.09 -13.43
CA LEU A 200 -39.59 -6.85 -12.42
C LEU A 200 -41.04 -7.11 -12.86
N LEU A 201 -41.71 -6.12 -13.46
CA LEU A 201 -43.05 -6.28 -14.02
C LEU A 201 -43.10 -7.25 -15.21
N LEU A 202 -42.11 -7.21 -16.09
CA LEU A 202 -41.99 -8.15 -17.20
C LEU A 202 -41.76 -9.58 -16.69
N LEU A 203 -40.90 -9.75 -15.67
CA LEU A 203 -40.63 -11.05 -15.08
C LEU A 203 -41.87 -11.64 -14.39
N THR A 204 -42.62 -10.85 -13.65
CA THR A 204 -43.90 -11.30 -13.01
C THR A 204 -44.96 -11.63 -14.03
N SER A 205 -45.08 -10.82 -15.11
CA SER A 205 -46.02 -11.12 -16.22
C SER A 205 -45.64 -12.40 -16.94
N TRP A 206 -44.35 -12.68 -17.13
CA TRP A 206 -43.89 -13.92 -17.77
C TRP A 206 -44.18 -15.16 -16.86
N LEU A 207 -43.90 -15.05 -15.56
CA LEU A 207 -44.19 -16.10 -14.59
C LEU A 207 -45.70 -16.43 -14.49
N LEU A 208 -46.56 -15.39 -14.51
CA LEU A 208 -48.02 -15.61 -14.49
C LEU A 208 -48.54 -16.29 -15.76
N ARG A 209 -47.92 -16.04 -16.93
CA ARG A 209 -48.27 -16.70 -18.17
C ARG A 209 -47.81 -18.14 -18.25
N THR A 210 -46.72 -18.50 -17.58
CA THR A 210 -46.17 -19.86 -17.56
C THR A 210 -46.90 -20.76 -16.51
N CYS A 211 -47.60 -20.17 -15.55
CA CYS A 211 -48.35 -20.89 -14.49
C CYS A 211 -49.84 -20.95 -14.76
N SER A 212 -50.39 -20.54 -15.91
CA SER A 212 -51.80 -20.78 -16.26
C SER A 212 -51.97 -22.23 -16.73
N PRO A 213 -52.66 -23.08 -15.99
CA PRO A 213 -53.02 -24.39 -16.50
C PRO A 213 -54.04 -24.22 -17.64
N THR A 214 -53.71 -24.76 -18.79
CA THR A 214 -54.69 -24.97 -19.87
C THR A 214 -55.62 -26.07 -19.49
N ASP A 215 -56.91 -25.72 -19.21
CA ASP A 215 -58.02 -26.66 -19.31
C ASP A 215 -58.32 -27.00 -20.79
#